data_3312fae4cfbe521f9b1ff49215658761
#
_entry.id   3312fae4cfbe521f9b1ff49215658761
#
_cell.length_a   1.000
_cell.length_b   1.000
_cell.length_c   1.000
_cell.angle_alpha   90.00
_cell.angle_beta   90.00
_cell.angle_gamma   90.00
#
_symmetry.space_group_name_H-M   'P 1'
#
loop_
_entity.id
_entity.type
_entity.pdbx_description
1 polymer ?
#
loop_
_entity_poly.entity_id
_entity_poly.type
_entity_poly.pdbx_seq_one_letter_code
_entity_poly.pdbx_strand_id
1 'polypeptide(L)'
;ELRALPPGGQVPEDYVFERAGRDGAPEPVNLSALFGESDTLMVYHMMFPRHSGDDRRGPSRGAFANTPLGDGPCPSCTALIDMWEGTMPHFEGLGGNLVVVARAPMEQLSAFARDQDWKHTRLLSAAGSNFRRDYGGEGPDGEPVPIMTVFKRDPDGAIRLHWASELV
;
A
#
# COMPACT_ATOMS: atom_id res chain seq x y z
N GLU A 1 13.60 5.64 20.23
CA GLU A 1 13.15 7.03 19.97
C GLU A 1 11.82 7.05 19.21
N LEU A 2 11.65 6.31 18.09
CA LEU A 2 10.36 6.24 17.37
C LEU A 2 9.20 5.73 18.25
N ARG A 3 9.48 4.88 19.23
CA ARG A 3 8.46 4.39 20.18
C ARG A 3 7.97 5.45 21.17
N ALA A 4 8.71 6.56 21.30
CA ALA A 4 8.39 7.67 22.18
C ALA A 4 7.73 8.86 21.44
N LEU A 5 7.41 8.71 20.14
CA LEU A 5 6.67 9.74 19.43
C LEU A 5 5.28 9.89 20.03
N PRO A 6 4.81 11.12 20.21
CA PRO A 6 3.45 11.35 20.67
C PRO A 6 2.45 10.74 19.70
N PRO A 7 1.31 10.23 20.17
CA PRO A 7 0.27 9.71 19.30
C PRO A 7 -0.19 10.82 18.37
N GLY A 8 -0.26 10.50 17.06
CA GLY A 8 -0.79 11.39 16.05
C GLY A 8 -2.32 11.49 16.11
N GLY A 9 -2.89 12.19 15.15
CA GLY A 9 -4.35 12.34 15.05
C GLY A 9 -5.07 11.02 14.93
N GLN A 10 -6.25 10.94 15.54
CA GLN A 10 -7.13 9.80 15.38
C GLN A 10 -7.62 9.72 13.93
N VAL A 11 -7.68 8.52 13.38
CA VAL A 11 -8.24 8.25 12.06
C VAL A 11 -9.74 8.55 12.09
N PRO A 12 -10.26 9.42 11.21
CA PRO A 12 -11.62 9.95 11.32
C PRO A 12 -12.70 8.94 10.92
N GLU A 13 -12.34 7.94 10.11
CA GLU A 13 -13.28 6.93 9.60
C GLU A 13 -12.58 5.59 9.39
N ASP A 14 -13.35 4.51 9.34
CA ASP A 14 -12.84 3.17 9.03
C ASP A 14 -12.79 2.99 7.51
N TYR A 15 -11.73 3.48 6.87
CA TYR A 15 -11.56 3.47 5.42
C TYR A 15 -11.74 2.08 4.83
N VAL A 16 -12.37 2.02 3.65
CA VAL A 16 -12.60 0.78 2.92
C VAL A 16 -11.66 0.70 1.73
N PHE A 17 -11.07 -0.47 1.56
CA PHE A 17 -10.22 -0.86 0.42
C PHE A 17 -10.83 -2.08 -0.27
N GLU A 18 -10.30 -2.42 -1.43
CA GLU A 18 -10.53 -3.73 -2.04
C GLU A 18 -9.28 -4.60 -1.94
N ARG A 19 -9.48 -5.88 -1.67
CA ARG A 19 -8.44 -6.92 -1.75
C ARG A 19 -8.90 -8.03 -2.69
N ALA A 20 -7.98 -8.88 -3.14
CA ALA A 20 -8.35 -10.10 -3.86
C ALA A 20 -9.00 -11.09 -2.90
N GLY A 21 -10.23 -11.49 -3.20
CA GLY A 21 -10.93 -12.57 -2.52
C GLY A 21 -10.35 -13.94 -2.86
N ARG A 22 -10.87 -14.99 -2.24
CA ARG A 22 -10.41 -16.38 -2.46
C ARG A 22 -10.62 -16.87 -3.88
N ASP A 23 -11.64 -16.37 -4.56
CA ASP A 23 -11.94 -16.66 -5.97
C ASP A 23 -11.24 -15.70 -6.94
N GLY A 24 -10.45 -14.76 -6.41
CA GLY A 24 -9.75 -13.72 -7.15
C GLY A 24 -10.60 -12.49 -7.46
N ALA A 25 -11.89 -12.47 -7.11
CA ALA A 25 -12.74 -11.29 -7.26
C ALA A 25 -12.38 -10.23 -6.20
N PRO A 26 -12.55 -8.93 -6.51
CA PRO A 26 -12.41 -7.88 -5.50
C PRO A 26 -13.42 -8.04 -4.38
N GLU A 27 -12.96 -7.96 -3.13
CA GLU A 27 -13.81 -7.91 -1.95
C GLU A 27 -13.42 -6.75 -1.02
N PRO A 28 -14.39 -6.09 -0.36
CA PRO A 28 -14.09 -4.97 0.52
C PRO A 28 -13.39 -5.44 1.80
N VAL A 29 -12.49 -4.60 2.30
CA VAL A 29 -11.83 -4.76 3.60
C VAL A 29 -11.65 -3.41 4.28
N ASN A 30 -11.99 -3.32 5.54
CA ASN A 30 -11.86 -2.10 6.33
C ASN A 30 -10.45 -1.95 6.90
N LEU A 31 -10.00 -0.70 7.11
CA LEU A 31 -8.73 -0.40 7.76
C LEU A 31 -8.57 -1.12 9.09
N SER A 32 -9.61 -1.10 9.93
CA SER A 32 -9.61 -1.78 11.23
C SER A 32 -9.36 -3.29 11.13
N ALA A 33 -9.89 -3.94 10.10
CA ALA A 33 -9.72 -5.37 9.85
C ALA A 33 -8.29 -5.73 9.39
N LEU A 34 -7.54 -4.79 8.80
CA LEU A 34 -6.17 -5.02 8.34
C LEU A 34 -5.17 -5.23 9.47
N PHE A 35 -5.49 -4.76 10.67
CA PHE A 35 -4.66 -4.97 11.85
C PHE A 35 -4.62 -6.43 12.29
N GLY A 36 -5.68 -7.21 12.05
CA GLY A 36 -5.79 -8.55 12.61
C GLY A 36 -5.60 -8.54 14.12
N GLU A 37 -4.65 -9.33 14.62
CA GLU A 37 -4.29 -9.38 16.05
C GLU A 37 -3.21 -8.36 16.44
N SER A 38 -2.56 -7.71 15.46
CA SER A 38 -1.53 -6.70 15.72
C SER A 38 -2.14 -5.38 16.20
N ASP A 39 -1.43 -4.65 17.03
CA ASP A 39 -1.75 -3.26 17.38
C ASP A 39 -1.12 -2.24 16.40
N THR A 40 -0.32 -2.71 15.48
CA THR A 40 0.46 -1.88 14.55
C THR A 40 0.21 -2.31 13.12
N LEU A 41 0.00 -1.34 12.23
CA LEU A 41 -0.16 -1.55 10.79
C LEU A 41 0.78 -0.60 10.05
N MET A 42 1.65 -1.14 9.22
CA MET A 42 2.44 -0.40 8.25
C MET A 42 1.71 -0.39 6.91
N VAL A 43 1.64 0.77 6.27
CA VAL A 43 1.00 0.93 4.96
C VAL A 43 1.98 1.62 4.02
N TYR A 44 2.36 0.92 2.96
CA TYR A 44 3.15 1.51 1.89
C TYR A 44 2.23 1.98 0.75
N HIS A 45 2.32 3.26 0.41
CA HIS A 45 1.56 3.86 -0.69
C HIS A 45 2.35 3.72 -2.00
N MET A 46 2.08 2.65 -2.74
CA MET A 46 2.67 2.41 -4.05
C MET A 46 2.09 3.37 -5.10
N MET A 47 2.92 3.90 -5.96
CA MET A 47 2.49 4.67 -7.12
C MET A 47 2.09 3.71 -8.27
N PHE A 48 0.78 3.45 -8.39
CA PHE A 48 0.17 2.72 -9.50
C PHE A 48 -1.25 3.28 -9.72
N PRO A 49 -1.50 4.04 -10.77
CA PRO A 49 -0.57 4.56 -11.78
C PRO A 49 0.58 5.35 -11.18
N ARG A 50 1.72 5.39 -11.93
CA ARG A 50 2.89 6.17 -11.52
C ARG A 50 2.65 7.67 -11.66
N HIS A 51 3.59 8.48 -11.15
CA HIS A 51 3.60 9.92 -11.36
C HIS A 51 3.64 10.25 -12.86
N SER A 52 2.86 11.24 -13.29
CA SER A 52 2.73 11.63 -14.71
C SER A 52 4.05 12.09 -15.33
N GLY A 53 4.94 12.68 -14.55
CA GLY A 53 6.29 13.08 -14.97
C GLY A 53 7.35 11.96 -14.95
N ASP A 54 6.99 10.72 -14.58
CA ASP A 54 7.94 9.60 -14.56
C ASP A 54 8.06 8.97 -15.95
N ASP A 55 9.16 9.27 -16.62
CA ASP A 55 9.50 8.79 -17.97
C ASP A 55 10.34 7.50 -17.96
N ARG A 56 10.69 6.99 -16.78
CA ARG A 56 11.46 5.75 -16.65
C ARG A 56 10.66 4.56 -17.17
N ARG A 57 11.35 3.63 -17.83
CA ARG A 57 10.70 2.41 -18.29
C ARG A 57 10.25 1.57 -17.10
N GLY A 58 9.07 0.97 -17.25
CA GLY A 58 8.49 0.05 -16.27
C GLY A 58 9.31 -1.23 -16.10
N PRO A 59 8.85 -2.14 -15.24
CA PRO A 59 9.50 -3.42 -15.06
C PRO A 59 9.60 -4.15 -16.41
N SER A 60 10.69 -4.88 -16.60
CA SER A 60 10.97 -5.61 -17.84
C SER A 60 10.22 -6.96 -17.93
N ARG A 61 9.32 -7.26 -17.01
CA ARG A 61 8.55 -8.50 -16.92
C ARG A 61 7.07 -8.27 -17.10
N GLY A 62 6.40 -9.30 -17.64
CA GLY A 62 4.96 -9.38 -17.71
C GLY A 62 4.29 -8.43 -18.70
N ALA A 63 2.97 -8.43 -18.70
CA ALA A 63 2.14 -7.62 -19.60
C ALA A 63 2.35 -6.12 -19.39
N PHE A 64 2.63 -5.71 -18.15
CA PHE A 64 2.81 -4.30 -17.80
C PHE A 64 4.16 -3.71 -18.24
N ALA A 65 5.11 -4.52 -18.72
CA ALA A 65 6.37 -4.03 -19.30
C ALA A 65 6.15 -3.11 -20.53
N ASN A 66 5.05 -3.31 -21.24
CA ASN A 66 4.68 -2.56 -22.45
C ASN A 66 3.51 -1.59 -22.23
N THR A 67 3.05 -1.42 -20.99
CA THR A 67 1.98 -0.46 -20.67
C THR A 67 2.46 0.97 -20.94
N PRO A 68 1.58 1.88 -21.44
CA PRO A 68 1.89 3.30 -21.51
C PRO A 68 2.44 3.82 -20.19
N LEU A 69 3.47 4.68 -20.25
CA LEU A 69 4.23 5.08 -19.07
C LEU A 69 3.34 5.62 -17.95
N GLY A 70 2.37 6.47 -18.26
CA GLY A 70 1.48 7.09 -17.26
C GLY A 70 0.54 6.10 -16.57
N ASP A 71 0.17 5.00 -17.24
CA ASP A 71 -0.84 4.05 -16.73
C ASP A 71 -0.21 2.88 -15.96
N GLY A 72 1.10 2.73 -16.04
CA GLY A 72 1.83 1.61 -15.43
C GLY A 72 2.24 1.85 -13.98
N PRO A 73 2.76 0.80 -13.31
CA PRO A 73 3.33 0.92 -11.98
C PRO A 73 4.67 1.66 -12.00
N CYS A 74 4.98 2.35 -10.90
CA CYS A 74 6.28 3.01 -10.73
C CYS A 74 7.41 1.97 -10.60
N PRO A 75 8.51 2.10 -11.37
CA PRO A 75 9.63 1.13 -11.33
C PRO A 75 10.31 1.05 -9.98
N SER A 76 10.51 2.17 -9.28
CA SER A 76 11.13 2.19 -7.95
C SER A 76 10.26 1.51 -6.90
N CYS A 77 8.93 1.76 -6.93
CA CYS A 77 7.99 1.08 -6.04
C CYS A 77 8.00 -0.43 -6.29
N THR A 78 8.04 -0.85 -7.56
CA THR A 78 8.12 -2.26 -7.93
C THR A 78 9.40 -2.90 -7.39
N ALA A 79 10.57 -2.27 -7.60
CA ALA A 79 11.84 -2.75 -7.10
C ALA A 79 11.86 -2.86 -5.56
N LEU A 80 11.26 -1.90 -4.86
CA LEU A 80 11.16 -1.93 -3.41
C LEU A 80 10.32 -3.12 -2.92
N ILE A 81 9.18 -3.37 -3.55
CA ILE A 81 8.32 -4.51 -3.20
C ILE A 81 9.00 -5.84 -3.56
N ASP A 82 9.68 -5.93 -4.70
CA ASP A 82 10.49 -7.10 -5.07
C ASP A 82 11.54 -7.44 -3.99
N MET A 83 12.16 -6.43 -3.38
CA MET A 83 13.11 -6.62 -2.26
C MET A 83 12.41 -7.14 -1.00
N TRP A 84 11.17 -6.75 -0.75
CA TRP A 84 10.43 -7.17 0.45
C TRP A 84 9.76 -8.52 0.31
N GLU A 85 9.34 -8.90 -0.89
CA GLU A 85 8.53 -10.09 -1.17
C GLU A 85 9.09 -11.35 -0.50
N GLY A 86 10.39 -11.61 -0.68
CA GLY A 86 11.04 -12.78 -0.08
C GLY A 86 11.22 -12.71 1.44
N THR A 87 11.10 -11.53 2.04
CA THR A 87 11.27 -11.34 3.49
C THR A 87 9.95 -11.22 4.25
N MET A 88 8.84 -11.03 3.54
CA MET A 88 7.51 -10.85 4.15
C MET A 88 7.11 -11.95 5.13
N PRO A 89 7.27 -13.26 4.83
CA PRO A 89 6.91 -14.31 5.78
C PRO A 89 7.70 -14.26 7.08
N HIS A 90 8.97 -13.86 7.02
CA HIS A 90 9.81 -13.68 8.20
C HIS A 90 9.38 -12.47 9.03
N PHE A 91 9.06 -11.37 8.35
CA PHE A 91 8.56 -10.15 8.99
C PHE A 91 7.24 -10.39 9.71
N GLU A 92 6.29 -11.07 9.06
CA GLU A 92 5.01 -11.46 9.66
C GLU A 92 5.21 -12.43 10.84
N GLY A 93 6.12 -13.40 10.71
CA GLY A 93 6.48 -14.33 11.79
C GLY A 93 7.05 -13.65 13.03
N LEU A 94 7.58 -12.42 12.90
CA LEU A 94 8.03 -11.57 14.00
C LEU A 94 6.95 -10.60 14.51
N GLY A 95 5.71 -10.75 14.07
CA GLY A 95 4.59 -9.88 14.45
C GLY A 95 4.49 -8.60 13.60
N GLY A 96 5.26 -8.50 12.51
CA GLY A 96 5.14 -7.40 11.57
C GLY A 96 3.83 -7.47 10.78
N ASN A 97 3.28 -6.32 10.42
CA ASN A 97 2.03 -6.22 9.69
C ASN A 97 2.15 -5.09 8.66
N LEU A 98 2.33 -5.47 7.40
CA LEU A 98 2.51 -4.55 6.28
C LEU A 98 1.50 -4.83 5.17
N VAL A 99 0.91 -3.77 4.65
CA VAL A 99 0.09 -3.80 3.44
C VAL A 99 0.62 -2.78 2.42
N VAL A 100 0.39 -3.04 1.15
CA VAL A 100 0.70 -2.13 0.05
C VAL A 100 -0.61 -1.62 -0.55
N VAL A 101 -0.78 -0.32 -0.60
CA VAL A 101 -1.99 0.34 -1.11
C VAL A 101 -1.67 1.08 -2.40
N ALA A 102 -2.49 0.92 -3.43
CA ALA A 102 -2.35 1.65 -4.69
C ALA A 102 -3.72 2.20 -5.16
N ARG A 103 -3.69 3.14 -6.12
CA ARG A 103 -4.91 3.71 -6.73
C ARG A 103 -5.46 2.84 -7.87
N ALA A 104 -4.65 1.94 -8.43
CA ALA A 104 -5.09 1.04 -9.49
C ALA A 104 -6.22 0.12 -8.99
N PRO A 105 -7.18 -0.26 -9.87
CA PRO A 105 -8.21 -1.24 -9.54
C PRO A 105 -7.61 -2.59 -9.12
N MET A 106 -8.33 -3.33 -8.27
CA MET A 106 -7.82 -4.60 -7.71
C MET A 106 -7.48 -5.64 -8.77
N GLU A 107 -8.24 -5.67 -9.88
CA GLU A 107 -7.95 -6.58 -11.00
C GLU A 107 -6.58 -6.30 -11.63
N GLN A 108 -6.22 -5.01 -11.80
CA GLN A 108 -4.91 -4.61 -12.32
C GLN A 108 -3.79 -4.95 -11.33
N LEU A 109 -4.02 -4.69 -10.04
CA LEU A 109 -3.05 -5.04 -8.98
C LEU A 109 -2.82 -6.54 -8.92
N SER A 110 -3.88 -7.35 -9.00
CA SER A 110 -3.79 -8.82 -9.01
C SER A 110 -3.07 -9.35 -10.25
N ALA A 111 -3.33 -8.78 -11.43
CA ALA A 111 -2.62 -9.14 -12.64
C ALA A 111 -1.13 -8.80 -12.54
N PHE A 112 -0.81 -7.62 -12.05
CA PHE A 112 0.57 -7.18 -11.86
C PHE A 112 1.32 -8.03 -10.84
N ALA A 113 0.69 -8.35 -9.70
CA ALA A 113 1.28 -9.25 -8.70
C ALA A 113 1.63 -10.63 -9.27
N ARG A 114 0.76 -11.18 -10.12
CA ARG A 114 1.06 -12.46 -10.83
C ARG A 114 2.26 -12.32 -11.77
N ASP A 115 2.34 -11.23 -12.54
CA ASP A 115 3.45 -10.97 -13.46
C ASP A 115 4.79 -10.81 -12.73
N GLN A 116 4.78 -10.27 -11.50
CA GLN A 116 5.95 -10.11 -10.65
C GLN A 116 6.25 -11.34 -9.76
N ASP A 117 5.36 -12.35 -9.74
CA ASP A 117 5.43 -13.52 -8.85
C ASP A 117 5.35 -13.15 -7.36
N TRP A 118 4.62 -12.09 -7.02
CA TRP A 118 4.38 -11.68 -5.62
C TRP A 118 3.31 -12.59 -4.99
N LYS A 119 3.71 -13.34 -3.97
CA LYS A 119 2.87 -14.32 -3.27
C LYS A 119 2.55 -13.90 -1.84
N HIS A 120 3.40 -13.07 -1.27
CA HIS A 120 3.34 -12.68 0.14
C HIS A 120 2.94 -11.21 0.33
N THR A 121 3.09 -10.38 -0.68
CA THR A 121 2.71 -8.97 -0.62
C THR A 121 1.19 -8.83 -0.57
N ARG A 122 0.68 -8.22 0.50
CA ARG A 122 -0.74 -7.90 0.69
C ARG A 122 -1.10 -6.62 -0.03
N LEU A 123 -1.59 -6.74 -1.26
CA LEU A 123 -2.01 -5.61 -2.11
C LEU A 123 -3.46 -5.22 -1.86
N LEU A 124 -3.70 -3.92 -1.79
CA LEU A 124 -5.02 -3.31 -1.63
C LEU A 124 -5.24 -2.22 -2.67
N SER A 125 -6.43 -2.18 -3.24
CA SER A 125 -6.88 -1.05 -4.04
C SER A 125 -7.57 -0.02 -3.17
N ALA A 126 -7.13 1.23 -3.28
CA ALA A 126 -7.79 2.41 -2.72
C ALA A 126 -8.48 3.25 -3.80
N ALA A 127 -8.86 2.67 -4.94
CA ALA A 127 -9.47 3.39 -6.07
C ALA A 127 -10.73 4.16 -5.66
N GLY A 128 -11.53 3.62 -4.74
CA GLY A 128 -12.75 4.21 -4.20
C GLY A 128 -12.60 4.91 -2.84
N SER A 129 -11.37 5.12 -2.35
CA SER A 129 -11.11 5.62 -1.00
C SER A 129 -10.29 6.91 -1.02
N ASN A 130 -10.59 7.83 -0.11
CA ASN A 130 -9.81 9.04 0.12
C ASN A 130 -8.54 8.80 0.95
N PHE A 131 -8.32 7.59 1.45
CA PHE A 131 -7.22 7.24 2.34
C PHE A 131 -5.85 7.74 1.86
N ARG A 132 -5.54 7.54 0.58
CA ARG A 132 -4.25 7.96 0.04
C ARG A 132 -4.03 9.47 0.12
N ARG A 133 -5.05 10.25 -0.22
CA ARG A 133 -5.03 11.72 -0.12
C ARG A 133 -4.89 12.18 1.33
N ASP A 134 -5.66 11.56 2.23
CA ASP A 134 -5.74 11.98 3.63
C ASP A 134 -4.45 11.63 4.40
N TYR A 135 -3.66 10.65 3.91
CA TYR A 135 -2.40 10.20 4.51
C TYR A 135 -1.17 10.39 3.60
N GLY A 136 -1.21 11.36 2.69
CA GLY A 136 -0.05 11.81 1.93
C GLY A 136 0.38 10.91 0.78
N GLY A 137 -0.36 9.86 0.44
CA GLY A 137 -0.10 9.02 -0.74
C GLY A 137 -0.52 9.65 -2.06
N GLU A 138 -1.08 10.87 -1.99
CA GLU A 138 -1.49 11.71 -3.11
C GLU A 138 -1.19 13.16 -2.78
N GLY A 139 -0.48 13.86 -3.66
CA GLY A 139 -0.13 15.27 -3.50
C GLY A 139 -1.31 16.21 -3.75
N PRO A 140 -1.13 17.53 -3.50
CA PRO A 140 -2.16 18.54 -3.74
C PRO A 140 -2.57 18.66 -5.22
N ASP A 141 -1.71 18.23 -6.13
CA ASP A 141 -1.91 18.18 -7.59
C ASP A 141 -2.60 16.90 -8.07
N GLY A 142 -2.91 15.98 -7.15
CA GLY A 142 -3.49 14.67 -7.45
C GLY A 142 -2.48 13.62 -7.91
N GLU A 143 -1.19 13.97 -7.94
CA GLU A 143 -0.12 13.03 -8.31
C GLU A 143 0.18 12.07 -7.15
N PRO A 144 0.54 10.80 -7.46
CA PRO A 144 0.86 9.84 -6.42
C PRO A 144 2.22 10.13 -5.77
N VAL A 145 2.28 9.93 -4.46
CA VAL A 145 3.49 10.08 -3.64
C VAL A 145 3.81 8.73 -2.99
N PRO A 146 5.09 8.28 -3.04
CA PRO A 146 5.51 7.05 -2.38
C PRO A 146 5.79 7.33 -0.91
N ILE A 147 4.85 7.01 -0.06
CA ILE A 147 4.96 7.26 1.39
C ILE A 147 4.75 5.97 2.18
N MET A 148 5.49 5.82 3.26
CA MET A 148 5.23 4.82 4.29
C MET A 148 4.52 5.49 5.45
N THR A 149 3.38 4.93 5.85
CA THR A 149 2.64 5.34 7.04
C THR A 149 2.56 4.18 8.04
N VAL A 150 2.60 4.51 9.32
CA VAL A 150 2.44 3.53 10.41
C VAL A 150 1.29 3.98 11.29
N PHE A 151 0.33 3.09 11.46
CA PHE A 151 -0.81 3.29 12.33
C PHE A 151 -0.71 2.42 13.57
N LYS A 152 -1.25 2.90 14.68
CA LYS A 152 -1.43 2.14 15.90
C LYS A 152 -2.90 2.08 16.28
N ARG A 153 -3.30 0.93 16.79
CA ARG A 153 -4.62 0.71 17.39
C ARG A 153 -4.48 0.70 18.90
N ASP A 154 -5.14 1.65 19.55
CA ASP A 154 -5.19 1.75 21.00
C ASP A 154 -6.02 0.59 21.60
N PRO A 155 -5.90 0.30 22.92
CA PRO A 155 -6.68 -0.75 23.58
C PRO A 155 -8.21 -0.54 23.52
N ASP A 156 -8.67 0.68 23.35
CA ASP A 156 -10.08 1.03 23.16
C ASP A 156 -10.57 0.87 21.72
N GLY A 157 -9.66 0.47 20.79
CA GLY A 157 -9.94 0.26 19.38
C GLY A 157 -9.72 1.50 18.50
N ALA A 158 -9.40 2.66 19.07
CA ALA A 158 -9.11 3.86 18.30
C ALA A 158 -7.82 3.69 17.47
N ILE A 159 -7.88 4.03 16.19
CA ILE A 159 -6.72 3.97 15.30
C ILE A 159 -6.12 5.37 15.18
N ARG A 160 -4.79 5.46 15.26
CA ARG A 160 -4.05 6.73 15.15
C ARG A 160 -2.90 6.62 14.19
N LEU A 161 -2.63 7.69 13.44
CA LEU A 161 -1.37 7.82 12.72
C LEU A 161 -0.24 7.94 13.74
N HIS A 162 0.76 7.07 13.65
CA HIS A 162 1.92 7.07 14.53
C HIS A 162 3.15 7.70 13.88
N TRP A 163 3.34 7.43 12.59
CA TRP A 163 4.49 7.92 11.84
C TRP A 163 4.20 7.91 10.33
N ALA A 164 4.84 8.83 9.62
CA ALA A 164 4.81 8.87 8.16
C ALA A 164 6.14 9.41 7.63
N SER A 165 6.59 8.88 6.49
CA SER A 165 7.75 9.39 5.76
C SER A 165 7.62 9.09 4.29
N GLU A 166 7.88 10.09 3.47
CA GLU A 166 8.06 9.90 2.04
C GLU A 166 9.33 9.08 1.79
N LEU A 167 9.23 8.16 0.82
CA LEU A 167 10.35 7.32 0.38
C LEU A 167 10.84 7.86 -0.97
N VAL A 168 11.94 8.62 -0.94
CA VAL A 168 12.58 9.23 -2.11
C VAL A 168 13.76 8.39 -2.59
#